data_7079581eae11543e585c4136474df7d9
#
_entry.id   7079581eae11543e585c4136474df7d9
#
_cell.length_a   1.000
_cell.length_b   1.000
_cell.length_c   1.000
_cell.angle_alpha   90.00
_cell.angle_beta   90.00
_cell.angle_gamma   90.00
#
_symmetry.space_group_name_H-M   'P 1'
#
loop_
_entity.id
_entity.type
_entity.pdbx_description
1 polymer ?
#
loop_
_entity_poly.entity_id
_entity_poly.type
_entity_poly.pdbx_seq_one_letter_code
_entity_poly.pdbx_strand_id
1 'polypeptide(L)'
;MKILVVGSGGREHAIIRALKKSPKAETIYALPGNGGIAADAICVEGSATDIDRVVSFSKDNGIDFVVVAPDNPLVLGMVDALNEAGIATFGPRANAAILEGSKVFSKNLMKKYGIPTARYETFDDAHAAVAYIEKMNEYPVVIKADGLALGKGVIIAQNFAEAQDAVKSIMEDKAFGASGNHIVVEQFLEGVEVSVLAFTDSKTVKPMISSMDHKRANDNDEGPNTGGMGTIAPNPYYTDVIAAECMEKIFLPTIRAMEQEGRPFKGCLYFGLMLTKNGPYVIEYNCRFGDPETQVVLPLLESDLLEIMLATYHETLADMEIRWSDKSAACVILASGGYPVKYQTGYEIHGLDADGQCEGAVVYHAGTKQSDGKYLTAGGRVLGVTCTGDTLELALEAAYKAVKNISFTDMHYRHDIGKKALSPEKF
;
A
#
# COMPACT_ATOMS: atom_id res chain seq x y z
N MET A 1 -19.11 7.61 17.50
CA MET A 1 -18.03 6.63 17.81
C MET A 1 -16.70 7.34 17.93
N LYS A 2 -15.89 6.93 18.90
CA LYS A 2 -14.48 7.31 19.00
C LYS A 2 -13.63 6.28 18.22
N ILE A 3 -12.84 6.75 17.29
CA ILE A 3 -12.05 5.90 16.37
C ILE A 3 -10.58 6.20 16.57
N LEU A 4 -9.74 5.17 16.61
CA LEU A 4 -8.28 5.31 16.58
C LEU A 4 -7.74 4.76 15.26
N VAL A 5 -6.96 5.57 14.53
CA VAL A 5 -6.20 5.12 13.36
C VAL A 5 -4.74 5.00 13.74
N VAL A 6 -4.19 3.79 13.63
CA VAL A 6 -2.77 3.52 13.90
C VAL A 6 -1.97 3.80 12.64
N GLY A 7 -0.90 4.61 12.76
CA GLY A 7 0.00 4.96 11.68
C GLY A 7 0.17 6.46 11.48
N SER A 8 1.00 6.86 10.50
CA SER A 8 1.42 8.26 10.30
C SER A 8 1.69 8.64 8.86
N GLY A 9 1.32 7.80 7.89
CA GLY A 9 1.59 8.03 6.47
C GLY A 9 0.47 8.74 5.73
N GLY A 10 0.66 8.94 4.43
CA GLY A 10 -0.36 9.49 3.53
C GLY A 10 -1.59 8.60 3.42
N ARG A 11 -1.42 7.31 3.48
CA ARG A 11 -2.50 6.31 3.58
C ARG A 11 -3.38 6.55 4.80
N GLU A 12 -2.79 6.69 5.97
CA GLU A 12 -3.51 6.95 7.23
C GLU A 12 -4.26 8.27 7.15
N HIS A 13 -3.64 9.30 6.58
CA HIS A 13 -4.30 10.59 6.39
C HIS A 13 -5.52 10.46 5.45
N ALA A 14 -5.40 9.70 4.35
CA ALA A 14 -6.53 9.46 3.44
C ALA A 14 -7.66 8.68 4.11
N ILE A 15 -7.34 7.66 4.92
CA ILE A 15 -8.31 6.91 5.74
C ILE A 15 -9.02 7.85 6.72
N ILE A 16 -8.29 8.66 7.47
CA ILE A 16 -8.86 9.61 8.43
C ILE A 16 -9.83 10.58 7.75
N ARG A 17 -9.45 11.16 6.61
CA ARG A 17 -10.31 12.08 5.86
C ARG A 17 -11.56 11.40 5.31
N ALA A 18 -11.48 10.13 4.93
CA ALA A 18 -12.64 9.35 4.51
C ALA A 18 -13.55 9.03 5.71
N LEU A 19 -13.00 8.64 6.86
CA LEU A 19 -13.74 8.37 8.09
C LEU A 19 -14.47 9.63 8.63
N LYS A 20 -13.86 10.82 8.51
CA LYS A 20 -14.47 12.10 8.89
C LYS A 20 -15.80 12.39 8.17
N LYS A 21 -16.03 11.79 7.00
CA LYS A 21 -17.30 11.96 6.27
C LYS A 21 -18.44 11.17 6.90
N SER A 22 -18.15 10.17 7.74
CA SER A 22 -19.15 9.36 8.40
C SER A 22 -19.86 10.14 9.52
N PRO A 23 -21.20 10.20 9.54
CA PRO A 23 -21.93 10.81 10.64
C PRO A 23 -21.78 10.06 11.97
N LYS A 24 -21.26 8.83 11.94
CA LYS A 24 -20.99 8.03 13.14
C LYS A 24 -19.61 8.32 13.75
N ALA A 25 -18.69 8.95 13.02
CA ALA A 25 -17.37 9.33 13.52
C ALA A 25 -17.44 10.63 14.33
N GLU A 26 -17.52 10.54 15.65
CA GLU A 26 -17.56 11.69 16.55
C GLU A 26 -16.18 12.26 16.85
N THR A 27 -15.23 11.39 17.13
CA THR A 27 -13.85 11.76 17.44
C THR A 27 -12.90 10.77 16.78
N ILE A 28 -11.90 11.29 16.07
CA ILE A 28 -10.86 10.48 15.46
C ILE A 28 -9.53 10.82 16.12
N TYR A 29 -8.84 9.77 16.59
CA TYR A 29 -7.47 9.83 17.09
C TYR A 29 -6.53 9.19 16.05
N ALA A 30 -5.28 9.64 16.04
CA ALA A 30 -4.21 9.04 15.25
C ALA A 30 -2.98 8.75 16.11
N LEU A 31 -2.41 7.56 16.02
CA LEU A 31 -1.21 7.18 16.77
C LEU A 31 -0.13 6.63 15.82
N PRO A 32 0.98 7.34 15.62
CA PRO A 32 1.27 8.69 16.17
C PRO A 32 0.65 9.84 15.39
N GLY A 33 0.17 9.63 14.13
CA GLY A 33 -0.22 10.72 13.24
C GLY A 33 0.99 11.48 12.67
N ASN A 34 0.73 12.63 12.03
CA ASN A 34 1.74 13.53 11.46
C ASN A 34 1.26 14.98 11.46
N GLY A 35 2.06 15.91 10.91
CA GLY A 35 1.75 17.32 10.95
C GLY A 35 0.42 17.71 10.28
N GLY A 36 0.04 17.07 9.16
CA GLY A 36 -1.23 17.33 8.49
C GLY A 36 -2.40 16.56 9.10
N ILE A 37 -2.19 15.34 9.59
CA ILE A 37 -3.20 14.58 10.33
C ILE A 37 -3.69 15.36 11.55
N ALA A 38 -2.84 16.16 12.17
CA ALA A 38 -3.20 16.97 13.34
C ALA A 38 -4.32 18.01 13.07
N ALA A 39 -4.56 18.37 11.80
CA ALA A 39 -5.70 19.22 11.43
C ALA A 39 -7.03 18.42 11.30
N ASP A 40 -6.94 17.12 11.12
CA ASP A 40 -8.08 16.24 10.86
C ASP A 40 -8.42 15.29 12.01
N ALA A 41 -7.46 15.02 12.91
CA ALA A 41 -7.59 14.09 14.03
C ALA A 41 -6.74 14.53 15.24
N ILE A 42 -7.01 13.96 16.40
CA ILE A 42 -6.21 14.17 17.61
C ILE A 42 -4.99 13.24 17.57
N CYS A 43 -3.81 13.77 17.34
CA CYS A 43 -2.57 13.00 17.35
C CYS A 43 -2.17 12.61 18.76
N VAL A 44 -1.79 11.35 18.95
CA VAL A 44 -1.40 10.75 20.24
C VAL A 44 0.04 10.28 20.15
N GLU A 45 0.87 10.69 21.08
CA GLU A 45 2.27 10.24 21.12
C GLU A 45 2.39 8.73 21.33
N GLY A 46 3.28 8.09 20.56
CA GLY A 46 3.56 6.67 20.64
C GLY A 46 4.15 6.13 19.34
N SER A 47 4.51 4.85 19.37
CA SER A 47 4.91 4.12 18.16
C SER A 47 3.73 3.31 17.62
N ALA A 48 3.57 3.29 16.30
CA ALA A 48 2.58 2.42 15.64
C ALA A 48 2.80 0.92 15.92
N THR A 49 3.97 0.53 16.40
CA THR A 49 4.31 -0.86 16.75
C THR A 49 4.25 -1.15 18.25
N ASP A 50 3.93 -0.16 19.08
CA ASP A 50 3.77 -0.34 20.52
C ASP A 50 2.35 -0.81 20.85
N ILE A 51 2.17 -2.12 20.81
CA ILE A 51 0.88 -2.79 20.99
C ILE A 51 0.28 -2.47 22.37
N ASP A 52 1.08 -2.52 23.44
CA ASP A 52 0.62 -2.27 24.81
C ASP A 52 0.11 -0.84 24.96
N ARG A 53 0.83 0.13 24.35
CA ARG A 53 0.43 1.53 24.33
C ARG A 53 -0.90 1.74 23.59
N VAL A 54 -1.07 1.09 22.43
CA VAL A 54 -2.30 1.20 21.64
C VAL A 54 -3.49 0.59 22.38
N VAL A 55 -3.32 -0.58 23.00
CA VAL A 55 -4.36 -1.25 23.80
C VAL A 55 -4.74 -0.43 25.02
N SER A 56 -3.75 0.04 25.82
CA SER A 56 -4.02 0.85 27.01
C SER A 56 -4.70 2.17 26.66
N PHE A 57 -4.18 2.90 25.65
CA PHE A 57 -4.81 4.13 25.19
C PHE A 57 -6.26 3.91 24.77
N SER A 58 -6.54 2.82 24.04
CA SER A 58 -7.89 2.52 23.58
C SER A 58 -8.85 2.26 24.73
N LYS A 59 -8.42 1.52 25.76
CA LYS A 59 -9.24 1.29 26.98
C LYS A 59 -9.48 2.56 27.78
N ASP A 60 -8.41 3.31 28.05
CA ASP A 60 -8.45 4.50 28.92
C ASP A 60 -9.31 5.63 28.33
N ASN A 61 -9.41 5.70 26.99
CA ASN A 61 -10.16 6.74 26.28
C ASN A 61 -11.51 6.25 25.74
N GLY A 62 -11.87 4.98 25.96
CA GLY A 62 -13.12 4.40 25.48
C GLY A 62 -13.21 4.44 23.95
N ILE A 63 -12.17 3.96 23.27
CA ILE A 63 -12.16 3.83 21.80
C ILE A 63 -13.12 2.71 21.40
N ASP A 64 -14.06 3.03 20.53
CA ASP A 64 -15.07 2.08 20.02
C ASP A 64 -14.52 1.21 18.89
N PHE A 65 -13.63 1.76 18.06
CA PHE A 65 -13.12 1.08 16.86
C PHE A 65 -11.70 1.50 16.54
N VAL A 66 -10.83 0.53 16.22
CA VAL A 66 -9.43 0.76 15.83
C VAL A 66 -9.19 0.34 14.39
N VAL A 67 -8.52 1.19 13.61
CA VAL A 67 -8.03 0.88 12.26
C VAL A 67 -6.53 0.71 12.32
N VAL A 68 -6.04 -0.52 12.10
CA VAL A 68 -4.60 -0.80 12.03
C VAL A 68 -4.17 -0.73 10.58
N ALA A 69 -3.56 0.40 10.19
CA ALA A 69 -3.30 0.69 8.78
C ALA A 69 -1.92 0.21 8.28
N PRO A 70 -0.80 0.24 9.04
CA PRO A 70 0.51 -0.21 8.57
C PRO A 70 0.68 -1.73 8.67
N ASP A 71 1.63 -2.26 7.90
CA ASP A 71 1.98 -3.69 7.82
C ASP A 71 2.61 -4.25 9.11
N ASN A 72 3.62 -3.55 9.66
CA ASN A 72 4.36 -4.03 10.83
C ASN A 72 3.46 -4.36 12.03
N PRO A 73 2.58 -3.48 12.53
CA PRO A 73 1.72 -3.80 13.66
C PRO A 73 0.74 -4.96 13.36
N LEU A 74 0.32 -5.15 12.11
CA LEU A 74 -0.52 -6.28 11.72
C LEU A 74 0.22 -7.61 11.89
N VAL A 75 1.44 -7.68 11.38
CA VAL A 75 2.29 -8.89 11.50
C VAL A 75 2.68 -9.16 12.96
N LEU A 76 2.87 -8.10 13.76
CA LEU A 76 3.19 -8.21 15.18
C LEU A 76 2.00 -8.62 16.07
N GLY A 77 0.77 -8.68 15.54
CA GLY A 77 -0.41 -9.16 16.27
C GLY A 77 -1.21 -8.08 17.00
N MET A 78 -1.12 -6.83 16.58
CA MET A 78 -1.88 -5.73 17.22
C MET A 78 -3.39 -5.98 17.15
N VAL A 79 -3.90 -6.52 16.04
CA VAL A 79 -5.34 -6.85 15.90
C VAL A 79 -5.75 -7.95 16.88
N ASP A 80 -4.87 -8.94 17.08
CA ASP A 80 -5.12 -10.02 18.05
C ASP A 80 -5.24 -9.45 19.46
N ALA A 81 -4.26 -8.64 19.89
CA ALA A 81 -4.25 -8.02 21.21
C ALA A 81 -5.44 -7.08 21.46
N LEU A 82 -5.85 -6.29 20.45
CA LEU A 82 -7.02 -5.41 20.55
C LEU A 82 -8.32 -6.22 20.69
N ASN A 83 -8.48 -7.28 19.89
CA ASN A 83 -9.65 -8.16 19.95
C ASN A 83 -9.72 -8.93 21.29
N GLU A 84 -8.59 -9.41 21.82
CA GLU A 84 -8.50 -10.02 23.16
C GLU A 84 -8.86 -9.03 24.27
N ALA A 85 -8.59 -7.74 24.04
CA ALA A 85 -8.98 -6.66 24.93
C ALA A 85 -10.44 -6.24 24.79
N GLY A 86 -11.23 -6.86 23.88
CA GLY A 86 -12.63 -6.56 23.60
C GLY A 86 -12.84 -5.33 22.73
N ILE A 87 -11.83 -4.86 21.99
CA ILE A 87 -11.88 -3.66 21.16
C ILE A 87 -12.09 -4.08 19.69
N ALA A 88 -13.17 -3.58 19.06
CA ALA A 88 -13.45 -3.83 17.65
C ALA A 88 -12.36 -3.21 16.76
N THR A 89 -11.88 -3.97 15.77
CA THR A 89 -10.70 -3.58 15.02
C THR A 89 -10.81 -3.95 13.55
N PHE A 90 -10.42 -3.03 12.65
CA PHE A 90 -10.25 -3.28 11.23
C PHE A 90 -8.80 -3.62 10.92
N GLY A 91 -8.60 -4.78 10.34
CA GLY A 91 -7.30 -5.33 9.92
C GLY A 91 -7.26 -6.85 10.15
N PRO A 92 -6.38 -7.57 9.42
CA PRO A 92 -6.20 -9.00 9.61
C PRO A 92 -5.45 -9.30 10.92
N ARG A 93 -5.72 -10.46 11.50
CA ARG A 93 -4.92 -11.03 12.59
C ARG A 93 -3.53 -11.41 12.09
N ALA A 94 -2.57 -11.56 12.99
CA ALA A 94 -1.18 -11.90 12.66
C ALA A 94 -1.07 -13.17 11.81
N ASN A 95 -1.87 -14.20 12.13
CA ASN A 95 -1.87 -15.45 11.37
C ASN A 95 -2.31 -15.27 9.91
N ALA A 96 -3.16 -14.30 9.58
CA ALA A 96 -3.57 -13.96 8.22
C ALA A 96 -2.63 -12.92 7.57
N ALA A 97 -2.05 -12.00 8.36
CA ALA A 97 -1.08 -11.01 7.90
C ALA A 97 0.23 -11.65 7.38
N ILE A 98 0.48 -12.92 7.67
CA ILE A 98 1.59 -13.70 7.09
C ILE A 98 1.57 -13.71 5.55
N LEU A 99 0.41 -13.47 4.94
CA LEU A 99 0.27 -13.40 3.49
C LEU A 99 1.13 -12.26 2.88
N GLU A 100 1.35 -11.15 3.62
CA GLU A 100 2.35 -10.12 3.32
C GLU A 100 3.67 -10.37 4.06
N GLY A 101 3.58 -10.87 5.30
CA GLY A 101 4.71 -11.09 6.20
C GLY A 101 5.70 -12.16 5.73
N SER A 102 5.29 -13.06 4.83
CA SER A 102 6.17 -14.08 4.23
C SER A 102 5.83 -14.28 2.75
N LYS A 103 6.77 -13.93 1.89
CA LYS A 103 6.66 -14.17 0.43
C LYS A 103 6.72 -15.66 0.10
N VAL A 104 7.50 -16.42 0.88
CA VAL A 104 7.56 -17.89 0.78
C VAL A 104 6.19 -18.49 1.07
N PHE A 105 5.53 -18.06 2.16
CA PHE A 105 4.18 -18.52 2.48
C PHE A 105 3.19 -18.20 1.35
N SER A 106 3.16 -16.95 0.88
CA SER A 106 2.22 -16.53 -0.15
C SER A 106 2.41 -17.27 -1.47
N LYS A 107 3.68 -17.52 -1.86
CA LYS A 107 3.98 -18.30 -3.06
C LYS A 107 3.55 -19.76 -2.93
N ASN A 108 3.84 -20.40 -1.79
CA ASN A 108 3.42 -21.77 -1.52
C ASN A 108 1.89 -21.90 -1.46
N LEU A 109 1.19 -20.91 -0.90
CA LEU A 109 -0.27 -20.84 -0.91
C LEU A 109 -0.79 -20.80 -2.34
N MET A 110 -0.28 -19.87 -3.17
CA MET A 110 -0.71 -19.74 -4.57
C MET A 110 -0.46 -21.02 -5.36
N LYS A 111 0.69 -21.67 -5.21
CA LYS A 111 1.01 -22.94 -5.84
C LYS A 111 0.06 -24.05 -5.41
N LYS A 112 -0.21 -24.18 -4.10
CA LYS A 112 -1.08 -25.21 -3.52
C LYS A 112 -2.52 -25.11 -4.01
N TYR A 113 -3.02 -23.88 -4.17
CA TYR A 113 -4.42 -23.61 -4.53
C TYR A 113 -4.63 -23.22 -6.01
N GLY A 114 -3.58 -23.30 -6.83
CA GLY A 114 -3.65 -23.03 -8.27
C GLY A 114 -3.92 -21.57 -8.62
N ILE A 115 -3.56 -20.63 -7.75
CA ILE A 115 -3.69 -19.19 -7.99
C ILE A 115 -2.56 -18.73 -8.93
N PRO A 116 -2.88 -18.02 -10.05
CA PRO A 116 -1.87 -17.63 -11.02
C PRO A 116 -0.79 -16.73 -10.42
N THR A 117 0.46 -17.15 -10.52
CA THR A 117 1.65 -16.38 -10.12
C THR A 117 2.86 -16.82 -10.95
N ALA A 118 3.92 -16.02 -10.98
CA ALA A 118 5.18 -16.38 -11.68
C ALA A 118 5.72 -17.73 -11.20
N ARG A 119 6.38 -18.47 -12.09
CA ARG A 119 7.19 -19.62 -11.69
C ARG A 119 8.20 -19.16 -10.64
N TYR A 120 8.40 -19.96 -9.62
CA TYR A 120 9.30 -19.60 -8.53
C TYR A 120 9.91 -20.84 -7.88
N GLU A 121 11.01 -20.61 -7.17
CA GLU A 121 11.60 -21.54 -6.20
C GLU A 121 12.06 -20.78 -4.97
N THR A 122 12.14 -21.45 -3.83
CA THR A 122 12.49 -20.84 -2.54
C THR A 122 13.79 -21.43 -2.02
N PHE A 123 14.63 -20.61 -1.40
CA PHE A 123 15.95 -21.03 -0.91
C PHE A 123 16.21 -20.44 0.48
N ASP A 124 16.84 -21.26 1.31
CA ASP A 124 17.47 -20.93 2.61
C ASP A 124 18.99 -21.05 2.57
N ASP A 125 19.55 -21.48 1.44
CA ASP A 125 20.98 -21.60 1.17
C ASP A 125 21.37 -20.79 -0.08
N ALA A 126 22.37 -19.89 0.06
CA ALA A 126 22.79 -18.99 -1.03
C ALA A 126 23.44 -19.76 -2.18
N HIS A 127 24.23 -20.80 -1.91
CA HIS A 127 24.87 -21.59 -2.96
C HIS A 127 23.86 -22.37 -3.79
N ALA A 128 22.83 -22.94 -3.14
CA ALA A 128 21.75 -23.61 -3.84
C ALA A 128 20.93 -22.65 -4.73
N ALA A 129 20.69 -21.43 -4.24
CA ALA A 129 20.00 -20.39 -5.02
C ALA A 129 20.81 -20.00 -6.26
N VAL A 130 22.10 -19.74 -6.12
CA VAL A 130 23.00 -19.39 -7.23
C VAL A 130 23.09 -20.53 -8.26
N ALA A 131 23.26 -21.77 -7.82
CA ALA A 131 23.29 -22.94 -8.70
C ALA A 131 21.97 -23.13 -9.47
N TYR A 132 20.83 -22.88 -8.83
CA TYR A 132 19.52 -22.90 -9.49
C TYR A 132 19.40 -21.83 -10.58
N ILE A 133 19.80 -20.58 -10.27
CA ILE A 133 19.77 -19.45 -11.23
C ILE A 133 20.69 -19.73 -12.43
N GLU A 134 21.90 -20.24 -12.18
CA GLU A 134 22.85 -20.62 -13.24
C GLU A 134 22.27 -21.70 -14.17
N LYS A 135 21.65 -22.74 -13.58
CA LYS A 135 21.02 -23.82 -14.34
C LYS A 135 19.81 -23.33 -15.13
N MET A 136 18.99 -22.45 -14.55
CA MET A 136 17.80 -21.89 -15.19
C MET A 136 18.19 -21.03 -16.41
N ASN A 137 19.22 -20.20 -16.27
CA ASN A 137 19.79 -19.32 -17.30
C ASN A 137 18.73 -18.49 -18.06
N GLU A 138 17.72 -18.00 -17.32
CA GLU A 138 16.64 -17.15 -17.85
C GLU A 138 16.73 -15.76 -17.20
N TYR A 139 16.82 -14.71 -18.02
CA TYR A 139 16.94 -13.31 -17.56
C TYR A 139 15.96 -12.39 -18.30
N PRO A 140 15.48 -11.31 -17.64
CA PRO A 140 15.69 -10.97 -16.23
C PRO A 140 15.16 -12.02 -15.27
N VAL A 141 15.73 -12.08 -14.05
CA VAL A 141 15.23 -12.90 -12.95
C VAL A 141 14.92 -12.03 -11.75
N VAL A 142 13.85 -12.36 -11.00
CA VAL A 142 13.44 -11.59 -9.83
C VAL A 142 13.83 -12.34 -8.57
N ILE A 143 14.58 -11.66 -7.68
CA ILE A 143 15.04 -12.22 -6.41
C ILE A 143 14.43 -11.38 -5.29
N LYS A 144 13.67 -12.02 -4.40
CA LYS A 144 12.93 -11.35 -3.32
C LYS A 144 13.36 -11.88 -1.96
N ALA A 145 13.71 -10.99 -1.04
CA ALA A 145 13.87 -11.33 0.38
C ALA A 145 12.51 -11.74 0.97
N ASP A 146 12.49 -12.73 1.86
CA ASP A 146 11.29 -13.12 2.60
C ASP A 146 11.01 -12.14 3.75
N GLY A 147 9.73 -11.74 3.93
CA GLY A 147 9.32 -10.82 4.97
C GLY A 147 9.09 -9.37 4.53
N LEU A 148 8.81 -8.51 5.52
CA LEU A 148 8.58 -7.08 5.32
C LEU A 148 9.91 -6.36 5.08
N ALA A 149 10.25 -6.08 3.84
CA ALA A 149 11.47 -5.37 3.46
C ALA A 149 11.19 -3.93 2.95
N LEU A 150 10.06 -3.34 3.36
CA LEU A 150 9.63 -1.98 3.00
C LEU A 150 9.64 -1.71 1.47
N GLY A 151 9.27 -2.73 0.68
CA GLY A 151 9.30 -2.66 -0.78
C GLY A 151 10.71 -2.65 -1.42
N LYS A 152 11.78 -2.73 -0.61
CA LYS A 152 13.17 -2.66 -1.08
C LYS A 152 13.82 -4.04 -1.26
N GLY A 153 13.21 -5.10 -0.75
CA GLY A 153 13.75 -6.46 -0.78
C GLY A 153 13.53 -7.20 -2.12
N VAL A 154 13.30 -6.48 -3.22
CA VAL A 154 13.07 -7.04 -4.56
C VAL A 154 14.15 -6.52 -5.50
N ILE A 155 14.92 -7.43 -6.10
CA ILE A 155 15.98 -7.13 -7.06
C ILE A 155 15.66 -7.85 -8.38
N ILE A 156 15.66 -7.10 -9.48
CA ILE A 156 15.50 -7.62 -10.84
C ILE A 156 16.89 -7.65 -11.47
N ALA A 157 17.45 -8.85 -11.59
CA ALA A 157 18.78 -9.06 -12.13
C ALA A 157 18.74 -9.34 -13.64
N GLN A 158 19.51 -8.59 -14.41
CA GLN A 158 19.53 -8.65 -15.88
C GLN A 158 20.43 -9.76 -16.42
N ASN A 159 21.34 -10.29 -15.58
CA ASN A 159 22.31 -11.31 -15.92
C ASN A 159 22.74 -12.09 -14.67
N PHE A 160 23.55 -13.14 -14.88
CA PHE A 160 24.02 -14.01 -13.81
C PHE A 160 24.82 -13.27 -12.73
N ALA A 161 25.70 -12.35 -13.13
CA ALA A 161 26.55 -11.62 -12.17
C ALA A 161 25.69 -10.76 -11.22
N GLU A 162 24.72 -10.02 -11.75
CA GLU A 162 23.77 -9.25 -10.95
C GLU A 162 22.92 -10.13 -10.03
N ALA A 163 22.52 -11.31 -10.51
CA ALA A 163 21.73 -12.26 -9.70
C ALA A 163 22.57 -12.83 -8.55
N GLN A 164 23.85 -13.14 -8.79
CA GLN A 164 24.78 -13.61 -7.77
C GLN A 164 25.03 -12.53 -6.71
N ASP A 165 25.24 -11.27 -7.14
CA ASP A 165 25.38 -10.13 -6.22
C ASP A 165 24.11 -9.89 -5.40
N ALA A 166 22.93 -10.05 -6.00
CA ALA A 166 21.64 -9.93 -5.30
C ALA A 166 21.47 -11.01 -4.23
N VAL A 167 21.73 -12.28 -4.54
CA VAL A 167 21.68 -13.38 -3.58
C VAL A 167 22.65 -13.13 -2.43
N LYS A 168 23.90 -12.75 -2.73
CA LYS A 168 24.91 -12.41 -1.73
C LYS A 168 24.46 -11.28 -0.82
N SER A 169 24.02 -10.17 -1.39
CA SER A 169 23.56 -8.99 -0.63
C SER A 169 22.40 -9.34 0.32
N ILE A 170 21.43 -10.14 -0.15
CA ILE A 170 20.25 -10.50 0.65
C ILE A 170 20.61 -11.55 1.71
N MET A 171 21.24 -12.64 1.30
CA MET A 171 21.38 -13.83 2.15
C MET A 171 22.67 -13.83 3.00
N GLU A 172 23.79 -13.34 2.46
CA GLU A 172 25.08 -13.35 3.15
C GLU A 172 25.34 -12.03 3.88
N ASP A 173 25.25 -10.89 3.18
CA ASP A 173 25.47 -9.56 3.75
C ASP A 173 24.30 -9.07 4.63
N LYS A 174 23.17 -9.79 4.62
CA LYS A 174 21.96 -9.50 5.40
C LYS A 174 21.45 -8.06 5.25
N ALA A 175 21.48 -7.53 4.03
CA ALA A 175 21.05 -6.15 3.74
C ALA A 175 19.62 -5.84 4.24
N PHE A 176 18.78 -6.88 4.42
CA PHE A 176 17.40 -6.78 4.93
C PHE A 176 17.22 -7.52 6.28
N GLY A 177 18.30 -7.71 7.04
CA GLY A 177 18.26 -8.38 8.33
C GLY A 177 17.71 -9.81 8.25
N ALA A 178 16.82 -10.19 9.18
CA ALA A 178 16.22 -11.52 9.23
C ALA A 178 15.40 -11.89 7.98
N SER A 179 14.84 -10.90 7.26
CA SER A 179 14.14 -11.12 5.99
C SER A 179 15.04 -11.71 4.90
N GLY A 180 16.36 -11.62 5.04
CA GLY A 180 17.33 -12.24 4.14
C GLY A 180 17.68 -13.70 4.48
N ASN A 181 17.02 -14.33 5.45
CA ASN A 181 17.27 -15.75 5.76
C ASN A 181 16.71 -16.69 4.69
N HIS A 182 15.64 -16.29 4.04
CA HIS A 182 15.03 -17.00 2.92
C HIS A 182 14.84 -16.06 1.75
N ILE A 183 14.93 -16.58 0.54
CA ILE A 183 14.63 -15.85 -0.68
C ILE A 183 13.67 -16.61 -1.57
N VAL A 184 12.96 -15.86 -2.41
CA VAL A 184 12.18 -16.38 -3.53
C VAL A 184 12.86 -15.94 -4.82
N VAL A 185 13.17 -16.89 -5.68
CA VAL A 185 13.66 -16.66 -7.05
C VAL A 185 12.51 -16.88 -8.00
N GLU A 186 12.13 -15.85 -8.77
CA GLU A 186 10.96 -15.86 -9.63
C GLU A 186 11.30 -15.55 -11.09
N GLN A 187 10.52 -16.11 -11.98
CA GLN A 187 10.46 -15.67 -13.36
C GLN A 187 10.02 -14.20 -13.43
N PHE A 188 10.72 -13.41 -14.25
CA PHE A 188 10.26 -12.06 -14.58
C PHE A 188 9.00 -12.13 -15.45
N LEU A 189 7.96 -11.41 -15.06
CA LEU A 189 6.72 -11.28 -15.82
C LEU A 189 6.72 -9.99 -16.62
N GLU A 190 6.39 -10.08 -17.89
CA GLU A 190 6.20 -8.93 -18.78
C GLU A 190 4.72 -8.58 -18.86
N GLY A 191 4.38 -7.30 -18.71
CA GLY A 191 2.99 -6.85 -18.75
C GLY A 191 2.80 -5.47 -18.14
N VAL A 192 1.55 -5.18 -17.75
CA VAL A 192 1.18 -3.95 -17.05
C VAL A 192 0.86 -4.26 -15.59
N GLU A 193 1.50 -3.53 -14.69
CA GLU A 193 1.18 -3.62 -13.26
C GLU A 193 -0.16 -2.96 -12.96
N VAL A 194 -0.95 -3.63 -12.13
CA VAL A 194 -2.23 -3.14 -11.63
C VAL A 194 -2.32 -3.41 -10.14
N SER A 195 -2.77 -2.42 -9.40
CA SER A 195 -3.09 -2.55 -7.99
C SER A 195 -4.61 -2.63 -7.82
N VAL A 196 -5.11 -3.69 -7.19
CA VAL A 196 -6.52 -3.82 -6.81
C VAL A 196 -6.59 -4.08 -5.32
N LEU A 197 -7.20 -3.15 -4.59
CA LEU A 197 -7.51 -3.33 -3.19
C LEU A 197 -8.91 -3.95 -3.08
N ALA A 198 -9.14 -4.75 -2.05
CA ALA A 198 -10.46 -5.30 -1.79
C ALA A 198 -10.78 -5.31 -0.30
N PHE A 199 -12.01 -4.98 0.05
CA PHE A 199 -12.55 -5.30 1.38
C PHE A 199 -12.91 -6.78 1.42
N THR A 200 -12.61 -7.44 2.53
CA THR A 200 -13.02 -8.82 2.75
C THR A 200 -13.26 -9.11 4.22
N ASP A 201 -14.31 -9.87 4.48
CA ASP A 201 -14.72 -10.35 5.81
C ASP A 201 -14.42 -11.84 6.02
N SER A 202 -13.49 -12.40 5.25
CA SER A 202 -13.12 -13.81 5.13
C SER A 202 -14.04 -14.68 4.23
N LYS A 203 -15.22 -14.21 3.89
CA LYS A 203 -16.20 -14.93 3.05
C LYS A 203 -16.51 -14.18 1.76
N THR A 204 -16.64 -12.87 1.88
CA THR A 204 -16.98 -11.96 0.79
C THR A 204 -15.77 -11.15 0.38
N VAL A 205 -15.62 -10.90 -0.91
CA VAL A 205 -14.61 -10.00 -1.48
C VAL A 205 -15.33 -8.89 -2.24
N LYS A 206 -15.07 -7.65 -1.88
CA LYS A 206 -15.58 -6.45 -2.57
C LYS A 206 -14.38 -5.65 -3.09
N PRO A 207 -13.98 -5.84 -4.37
CA PRO A 207 -12.88 -5.08 -4.96
C PRO A 207 -13.20 -3.58 -5.03
N MET A 208 -12.19 -2.77 -4.84
CA MET A 208 -12.23 -1.33 -5.03
C MET A 208 -11.87 -0.98 -6.48
N ILE A 209 -11.98 0.30 -6.83
CA ILE A 209 -11.48 0.82 -8.11
C ILE A 209 -9.99 0.48 -8.24
N SER A 210 -9.60 -0.03 -9.42
CA SER A 210 -8.21 -0.35 -9.72
C SER A 210 -7.34 0.91 -9.78
N SER A 211 -6.05 0.75 -9.50
CA SER A 211 -5.09 1.86 -9.57
C SER A 211 -3.80 1.45 -10.27
N MET A 212 -3.01 2.45 -10.68
CA MET A 212 -1.68 2.26 -11.26
C MET A 212 -0.68 3.09 -10.45
N ASP A 213 0.20 2.42 -9.73
CA ASP A 213 1.31 3.03 -9.01
C ASP A 213 2.54 3.21 -9.91
N HIS A 214 3.39 4.17 -9.57
CA HIS A 214 4.64 4.48 -10.26
C HIS A 214 5.80 4.31 -9.26
N LYS A 215 6.39 3.11 -9.24
CA LYS A 215 7.35 2.69 -8.20
C LYS A 215 8.76 3.26 -8.34
N ARG A 216 9.19 3.64 -9.56
CA ARG A 216 10.53 4.19 -9.78
C ARG A 216 10.62 5.65 -9.37
N ALA A 217 11.79 6.03 -8.83
CA ALA A 217 12.03 7.36 -8.28
C ALA A 217 11.98 8.47 -9.34
N ASN A 218 12.44 8.21 -10.55
CA ASN A 218 12.62 9.20 -11.62
C ASN A 218 11.63 9.01 -12.75
N ASP A 219 11.50 10.04 -13.59
CA ASP A 219 10.73 10.00 -14.82
C ASP A 219 11.17 8.84 -15.72
N ASN A 220 10.28 8.37 -16.60
CA ASN A 220 10.48 7.25 -17.52
C ASN A 220 10.80 5.91 -16.84
N ASP A 221 10.34 5.72 -15.60
CA ASP A 221 10.59 4.56 -14.76
C ASP A 221 12.08 4.26 -14.55
N GLU A 222 12.86 5.29 -14.35
CA GLU A 222 14.29 5.20 -14.05
C GLU A 222 14.56 5.32 -12.54
N GLY A 223 15.80 5.02 -12.15
CA GLY A 223 16.26 5.12 -10.76
C GLY A 223 15.81 3.94 -9.88
N PRO A 224 16.01 4.05 -8.56
CA PRO A 224 15.69 3.01 -7.61
C PRO A 224 14.17 2.83 -7.41
N ASN A 225 13.76 1.64 -6.94
CA ASN A 225 12.40 1.40 -6.47
C ASN A 225 12.12 2.21 -5.19
N THR A 226 10.89 2.66 -5.07
CA THR A 226 10.37 3.45 -3.94
C THR A 226 9.11 2.83 -3.37
N GLY A 227 8.49 3.46 -2.39
CA GLY A 227 7.14 3.14 -1.93
C GLY A 227 6.02 3.61 -2.86
N GLY A 228 6.35 4.24 -3.99
CA GLY A 228 5.43 4.86 -4.96
C GLY A 228 5.63 6.36 -5.04
N MET A 229 5.78 6.89 -6.26
CA MET A 229 5.99 8.31 -6.57
C MET A 229 4.74 9.00 -7.09
N GLY A 230 3.67 8.25 -7.23
CA GLY A 230 2.38 8.74 -7.66
C GLY A 230 1.51 7.62 -8.20
N THR A 231 0.22 7.86 -8.23
CA THR A 231 -0.75 6.85 -8.62
C THR A 231 -1.96 7.48 -9.29
N ILE A 232 -2.65 6.70 -10.11
CA ILE A 232 -3.89 7.10 -10.75
C ILE A 232 -4.97 6.03 -10.52
N ALA A 233 -6.23 6.41 -10.59
CA ALA A 233 -7.39 5.53 -10.57
C ALA A 233 -8.52 6.11 -11.46
N PRO A 234 -9.26 5.27 -12.21
CA PRO A 234 -9.03 3.83 -12.43
C PRO A 234 -7.81 3.56 -13.31
N ASN A 235 -7.30 2.32 -13.26
CA ASN A 235 -6.27 1.85 -14.20
C ASN A 235 -6.96 1.45 -15.53
N PRO A 236 -6.67 2.10 -16.67
CA PRO A 236 -7.39 1.88 -17.93
C PRO A 236 -7.15 0.50 -18.55
N TYR A 237 -6.12 -0.21 -18.12
CA TYR A 237 -5.85 -1.58 -18.58
C TYR A 237 -6.68 -2.63 -17.83
N TYR A 238 -7.27 -2.28 -16.68
CA TYR A 238 -8.08 -3.19 -15.88
C TYR A 238 -9.54 -3.12 -16.28
N THR A 239 -9.87 -3.86 -17.35
CA THR A 239 -11.23 -3.91 -17.92
C THR A 239 -12.15 -4.82 -17.12
N ASP A 240 -13.47 -4.71 -17.33
CA ASP A 240 -14.47 -5.58 -16.69
C ASP A 240 -14.21 -7.08 -16.94
N VAL A 241 -13.71 -7.43 -18.13
CA VAL A 241 -13.35 -8.81 -18.47
C VAL A 241 -12.21 -9.30 -17.59
N ILE A 242 -11.17 -8.48 -17.43
CA ILE A 242 -10.01 -8.79 -16.56
C ILE A 242 -10.45 -8.81 -15.10
N ALA A 243 -11.33 -7.90 -14.69
CA ALA A 243 -11.87 -7.88 -13.33
C ALA A 243 -12.63 -9.16 -12.98
N ALA A 244 -13.47 -9.66 -13.91
CA ALA A 244 -14.18 -10.92 -13.74
C ALA A 244 -13.21 -12.12 -13.65
N GLU A 245 -12.18 -12.13 -14.50
CA GLU A 245 -11.13 -13.17 -14.46
C GLU A 245 -10.34 -13.14 -13.15
N CYS A 246 -9.96 -11.96 -12.67
CA CYS A 246 -9.28 -11.80 -11.38
C CYS A 246 -10.16 -12.25 -10.21
N MET A 247 -11.46 -11.96 -10.24
CA MET A 247 -12.40 -12.40 -9.22
C MET A 247 -12.46 -13.93 -9.16
N GLU A 248 -12.60 -14.58 -10.32
CA GLU A 248 -12.75 -16.04 -10.42
C GLU A 248 -11.46 -16.79 -10.09
N LYS A 249 -10.32 -16.32 -10.65
CA LYS A 249 -9.05 -17.08 -10.61
C LYS A 249 -8.11 -16.66 -9.48
N ILE A 250 -8.29 -15.46 -8.93
CA ILE A 250 -7.35 -14.88 -7.95
C ILE A 250 -8.06 -14.52 -6.64
N PHE A 251 -9.04 -13.62 -6.65
CA PHE A 251 -9.54 -13.02 -5.41
C PHE A 251 -10.30 -14.03 -4.54
N LEU A 252 -11.33 -14.68 -5.10
CA LEU A 252 -12.08 -15.69 -4.37
C LEU A 252 -11.22 -16.92 -4.00
N PRO A 253 -10.37 -17.47 -4.90
CA PRO A 253 -9.46 -18.54 -4.53
C PRO A 253 -8.50 -18.17 -3.40
N THR A 254 -7.97 -16.92 -3.35
CA THR A 254 -7.07 -16.45 -2.28
C THR A 254 -7.77 -16.49 -0.92
N ILE A 255 -8.98 -15.92 -0.82
CA ILE A 255 -9.71 -15.87 0.46
C ILE A 255 -10.11 -17.28 0.92
N ARG A 256 -10.58 -18.12 0.00
CA ARG A 256 -10.90 -19.53 0.30
C ARG A 256 -9.67 -20.32 0.75
N ALA A 257 -8.51 -20.08 0.11
CA ALA A 257 -7.25 -20.70 0.50
C ALA A 257 -6.85 -20.30 1.92
N MET A 258 -6.94 -19.01 2.26
CA MET A 258 -6.64 -18.52 3.61
C MET A 258 -7.58 -19.13 4.66
N GLU A 259 -8.86 -19.27 4.35
CA GLU A 259 -9.80 -19.93 5.25
C GLU A 259 -9.47 -21.42 5.45
N GLN A 260 -9.15 -22.15 4.36
CA GLN A 260 -8.75 -23.57 4.42
C GLN A 260 -7.44 -23.79 5.19
N GLU A 261 -6.52 -22.81 5.19
CA GLU A 261 -5.30 -22.84 6.01
C GLU A 261 -5.57 -22.48 7.50
N GLY A 262 -6.83 -22.25 7.90
CA GLY A 262 -7.18 -21.81 9.24
C GLY A 262 -6.72 -20.38 9.56
N ARG A 263 -6.58 -19.54 8.54
CA ARG A 263 -6.09 -18.15 8.59
C ARG A 263 -7.08 -17.19 7.94
N PRO A 264 -8.36 -17.13 8.40
CA PRO A 264 -9.38 -16.29 7.79
C PRO A 264 -8.92 -14.83 7.75
N PHE A 265 -9.02 -14.21 6.56
CA PHE A 265 -8.54 -12.85 6.35
C PHE A 265 -9.71 -11.85 6.43
N LYS A 266 -9.63 -10.87 7.34
CA LYS A 266 -10.57 -9.77 7.45
C LYS A 266 -9.84 -8.43 7.36
N GLY A 267 -10.34 -7.51 6.55
CA GLY A 267 -9.74 -6.19 6.37
C GLY A 267 -9.63 -5.77 4.93
N CYS A 268 -8.59 -5.01 4.61
CA CYS A 268 -8.22 -4.65 3.25
C CYS A 268 -7.10 -5.57 2.75
N LEU A 269 -7.34 -6.29 1.67
CA LEU A 269 -6.33 -7.07 0.98
C LEU A 269 -5.98 -6.39 -0.34
N TYR A 270 -4.71 -6.09 -0.52
CA TYR A 270 -4.16 -5.53 -1.75
C TYR A 270 -3.59 -6.66 -2.60
N PHE A 271 -4.01 -6.70 -3.84
CA PHE A 271 -3.50 -7.57 -4.89
C PHE A 271 -2.63 -6.76 -5.85
N GLY A 272 -1.32 -7.02 -5.84
CA GLY A 272 -0.40 -6.56 -6.87
C GLY A 272 -0.44 -7.54 -8.04
N LEU A 273 -0.90 -7.07 -9.19
CA LEU A 273 -1.12 -7.90 -10.37
C LEU A 273 -0.22 -7.49 -11.53
N MET A 274 0.20 -8.46 -12.33
CA MET A 274 0.75 -8.27 -13.66
C MET A 274 -0.26 -8.76 -14.70
N LEU A 275 -0.73 -7.87 -15.55
CA LEU A 275 -1.54 -8.23 -16.71
C LEU A 275 -0.60 -8.65 -17.84
N THR A 276 -0.51 -9.93 -18.08
CA THR A 276 0.33 -10.51 -19.13
C THR A 276 -0.52 -10.94 -20.34
N LYS A 277 0.12 -11.27 -21.45
CA LYS A 277 -0.57 -11.86 -22.62
C LYS A 277 -1.28 -13.19 -22.33
N ASN A 278 -0.97 -13.84 -21.21
CA ASN A 278 -1.58 -15.11 -20.77
C ASN A 278 -2.61 -14.92 -19.66
N GLY A 279 -3.00 -13.68 -19.35
CA GLY A 279 -3.95 -13.33 -18.30
C GLY A 279 -3.29 -12.65 -17.08
N PRO A 280 -4.06 -12.42 -16.00
CA PRO A 280 -3.57 -11.78 -14.80
C PRO A 280 -2.78 -12.76 -13.91
N TYR A 281 -1.67 -12.29 -13.36
CA TYR A 281 -0.82 -13.01 -12.41
C TYR A 281 -0.60 -12.19 -11.15
N VAL A 282 -0.59 -12.84 -9.99
CA VAL A 282 -0.25 -12.17 -8.72
C VAL A 282 1.25 -11.99 -8.63
N ILE A 283 1.68 -10.74 -8.41
CA ILE A 283 3.06 -10.36 -8.11
C ILE A 283 3.31 -10.46 -6.60
N GLU A 284 2.37 -9.89 -5.82
CA GLU A 284 2.45 -9.83 -4.37
C GLU A 284 1.09 -9.57 -3.74
N TYR A 285 0.98 -9.85 -2.44
CA TYR A 285 -0.11 -9.40 -1.59
C TYR A 285 0.40 -8.39 -0.58
N ASN A 286 -0.46 -7.41 -0.23
CA ASN A 286 -0.27 -6.62 0.98
C ASN A 286 -1.55 -6.69 1.83
N CYS A 287 -1.38 -6.87 3.14
CA CYS A 287 -2.48 -7.15 4.07
C CYS A 287 -3.14 -5.88 4.63
N ARG A 288 -3.09 -4.80 3.88
CA ARG A 288 -3.50 -3.46 4.28
C ARG A 288 -3.78 -2.59 3.05
N PHE A 289 -4.31 -1.40 3.30
CA PHE A 289 -4.42 -0.37 2.27
C PHE A 289 -3.04 -0.02 1.67
N GLY A 290 -2.99 0.26 0.36
CA GLY A 290 -1.79 0.70 -0.34
C GLY A 290 -1.41 2.15 -0.02
N ASP A 291 -0.17 2.51 -0.26
CA ASP A 291 0.34 3.88 -0.16
C ASP A 291 1.34 4.13 -1.31
N PRO A 292 0.96 4.84 -2.40
CA PRO A 292 -0.06 5.91 -2.42
C PRO A 292 -1.44 5.54 -3.02
N GLU A 293 -1.80 4.28 -3.24
CA GLU A 293 -3.06 3.91 -3.89
C GLU A 293 -4.30 4.40 -3.13
N THR A 294 -4.26 4.38 -1.81
CA THR A 294 -5.37 4.86 -0.96
C THR A 294 -5.72 6.31 -1.24
N GLN A 295 -4.72 7.13 -1.58
CA GLN A 295 -4.86 8.56 -1.86
C GLN A 295 -5.61 8.86 -3.17
N VAL A 296 -5.84 7.87 -4.04
CA VAL A 296 -6.69 8.00 -5.24
C VAL A 296 -7.95 7.17 -5.16
N VAL A 297 -7.93 6.04 -4.46
CA VAL A 297 -9.07 5.13 -4.36
C VAL A 297 -10.15 5.70 -3.42
N LEU A 298 -9.79 6.11 -2.20
CA LEU A 298 -10.76 6.63 -1.23
C LEU A 298 -11.42 7.96 -1.62
N PRO A 299 -10.79 8.90 -2.35
CA PRO A 299 -11.49 10.05 -2.91
C PRO A 299 -12.66 9.71 -3.85
N LEU A 300 -12.60 8.55 -4.50
CA LEU A 300 -13.65 8.06 -5.41
C LEU A 300 -14.72 7.21 -4.70
N LEU A 301 -14.56 6.92 -3.41
CA LEU A 301 -15.55 6.19 -2.63
C LEU A 301 -16.70 7.11 -2.25
N GLU A 302 -17.93 6.74 -2.64
CA GLU A 302 -19.17 7.45 -2.29
C GLU A 302 -19.86 6.85 -1.05
N SER A 303 -19.68 5.55 -0.82
CA SER A 303 -20.21 4.88 0.37
C SER A 303 -19.40 5.25 1.62
N ASP A 304 -20.05 5.16 2.79
CA ASP A 304 -19.42 5.44 4.07
C ASP A 304 -18.36 4.39 4.42
N LEU A 305 -17.08 4.81 4.51
CA LEU A 305 -15.96 3.93 4.80
C LEU A 305 -16.09 3.26 6.18
N LEU A 306 -16.60 3.98 7.19
CA LEU A 306 -16.77 3.41 8.53
C LEU A 306 -17.80 2.27 8.52
N GLU A 307 -18.90 2.44 7.81
CA GLU A 307 -19.91 1.39 7.66
C GLU A 307 -19.35 0.15 6.97
N ILE A 308 -18.52 0.32 5.93
CA ILE A 308 -17.86 -0.80 5.24
C ILE A 308 -16.88 -1.51 6.19
N MET A 309 -16.11 -0.76 6.97
CA MET A 309 -15.17 -1.34 7.94
C MET A 309 -15.90 -2.07 9.08
N LEU A 310 -17.03 -1.54 9.56
CA LEU A 310 -17.87 -2.21 10.55
C LEU A 310 -18.50 -3.49 9.97
N ALA A 311 -19.02 -3.44 8.74
CA ALA A 311 -19.56 -4.62 8.06
C ALA A 311 -18.47 -5.70 7.85
N THR A 312 -17.24 -5.30 7.56
CA THR A 312 -16.09 -6.22 7.48
C THR A 312 -15.83 -6.90 8.83
N TYR A 313 -15.83 -6.13 9.92
CA TYR A 313 -15.64 -6.66 11.27
C TYR A 313 -16.75 -7.63 11.67
N HIS A 314 -18.02 -7.28 11.40
CA HIS A 314 -19.20 -8.06 11.75
C HIS A 314 -19.52 -9.22 10.77
N GLU A 315 -18.74 -9.42 9.72
CA GLU A 315 -18.95 -10.44 8.66
C GLU A 315 -20.30 -10.26 7.93
N THR A 316 -20.72 -9.03 7.72
CA THR A 316 -21.94 -8.64 6.99
C THR A 316 -21.66 -7.92 5.68
N LEU A 317 -20.42 -8.01 5.18
CA LEU A 317 -19.97 -7.33 3.97
C LEU A 317 -20.75 -7.76 2.71
N ALA A 318 -21.30 -8.99 2.71
CA ALA A 318 -22.15 -9.49 1.63
C ALA A 318 -23.37 -8.61 1.37
N ASP A 319 -23.96 -8.06 2.44
CA ASP A 319 -25.18 -7.25 2.40
C ASP A 319 -24.92 -5.79 2.03
N MET A 320 -23.65 -5.38 1.94
CA MET A 320 -23.25 -4.01 1.60
C MET A 320 -23.23 -3.77 0.09
N GLU A 321 -23.90 -2.70 -0.35
CA GLU A 321 -23.68 -2.10 -1.65
C GLU A 321 -22.62 -1.00 -1.52
N ILE A 322 -21.49 -1.15 -2.22
CA ILE A 322 -20.39 -0.17 -2.21
C ILE A 322 -20.44 0.60 -3.51
N ARG A 323 -20.66 1.92 -3.42
CA ARG A 323 -20.76 2.81 -4.57
C ARG A 323 -19.48 3.60 -4.74
N TRP A 324 -19.10 3.76 -5.99
CA TRP A 324 -17.93 4.48 -6.43
C TRP A 324 -18.31 5.56 -7.43
N SER A 325 -17.60 6.67 -7.41
CA SER A 325 -17.72 7.75 -8.39
C SER A 325 -17.20 7.32 -9.75
N ASP A 326 -17.84 7.80 -10.82
CA ASP A 326 -17.38 7.61 -12.20
C ASP A 326 -16.18 8.51 -12.57
N LYS A 327 -15.69 9.33 -11.64
CA LYS A 327 -14.53 10.19 -11.83
C LYS A 327 -13.22 9.44 -11.86
N SER A 328 -12.18 10.11 -12.33
CA SER A 328 -10.79 9.69 -12.21
C SER A 328 -10.10 10.48 -11.09
N ALA A 329 -9.04 9.89 -10.52
CA ALA A 329 -8.19 10.54 -9.53
C ALA A 329 -6.72 10.37 -9.89
N ALA A 330 -5.91 11.38 -9.56
CA ALA A 330 -4.46 11.34 -9.72
C ALA A 330 -3.79 11.92 -8.47
N CYS A 331 -2.76 11.23 -7.98
CA CYS A 331 -1.94 11.67 -6.85
C CYS A 331 -0.48 11.76 -7.29
N VAL A 332 0.14 12.91 -7.07
CA VAL A 332 1.58 13.14 -7.30
C VAL A 332 2.27 13.22 -5.94
N ILE A 333 3.29 12.39 -5.73
CA ILE A 333 4.07 12.38 -4.47
C ILE A 333 5.19 13.40 -4.56
N LEU A 334 5.23 14.30 -3.58
CA LEU A 334 6.35 15.21 -3.35
C LEU A 334 7.28 14.60 -2.32
N ALA A 335 8.50 14.33 -2.70
CA ALA A 335 9.50 13.64 -1.90
C ALA A 335 10.69 14.55 -1.56
N SER A 336 11.40 14.26 -0.48
CA SER A 336 12.68 14.87 -0.14
C SER A 336 13.76 14.46 -1.15
N GLY A 337 14.61 15.40 -1.55
CA GLY A 337 15.70 15.15 -2.50
C GLY A 337 16.64 14.03 -2.03
N GLY A 338 16.90 13.09 -2.93
CA GLY A 338 17.69 11.89 -2.64
C GLY A 338 16.91 10.69 -2.14
N TYR A 339 15.58 10.83 -1.90
CA TYR A 339 14.71 9.67 -1.62
C TYR A 339 14.75 8.67 -2.80
N PRO A 340 14.80 7.34 -2.58
CA PRO A 340 14.65 6.61 -1.31
C PRO A 340 15.98 6.28 -0.59
N VAL A 341 17.12 6.75 -1.08
CA VAL A 341 18.43 6.32 -0.59
C VAL A 341 18.88 7.13 0.62
N LYS A 342 19.13 8.42 0.43
CA LYS A 342 19.56 9.35 1.49
C LYS A 342 18.97 10.72 1.25
N TYR A 343 18.31 11.27 2.25
CA TYR A 343 17.65 12.56 2.17
C TYR A 343 17.77 13.31 3.50
N GLN A 344 17.63 14.63 3.43
CA GLN A 344 17.56 15.50 4.60
C GLN A 344 16.10 15.90 4.85
N THR A 345 15.78 16.25 6.09
CA THR A 345 14.47 16.69 6.54
C THR A 345 14.57 17.95 7.39
N GLY A 346 13.43 18.52 7.78
CA GLY A 346 13.35 19.74 8.60
C GLY A 346 13.19 21.00 7.77
N TYR A 347 13.01 20.89 6.47
CA TYR A 347 12.77 22.04 5.58
C TYR A 347 11.33 22.52 5.68
N GLU A 348 11.13 23.84 5.69
CA GLU A 348 9.81 24.47 5.66
C GLU A 348 9.09 24.17 4.32
N ILE A 349 7.81 23.81 4.43
CA ILE A 349 6.93 23.56 3.29
C ILE A 349 6.11 24.82 3.07
N HIS A 350 6.23 25.42 1.89
CA HIS A 350 5.51 26.61 1.46
C HIS A 350 4.33 26.25 0.57
N GLY A 351 3.30 27.11 0.51
CA GLY A 351 2.14 26.96 -0.36
C GLY A 351 1.00 26.14 0.23
N LEU A 352 1.09 25.80 1.50
CA LEU A 352 0.01 25.19 2.27
C LEU A 352 -0.71 26.24 3.13
N ASP A 353 -2.01 26.07 3.31
CA ASP A 353 -2.81 26.86 4.26
C ASP A 353 -2.62 26.38 5.72
N ALA A 354 -3.39 26.96 6.65
CA ALA A 354 -3.30 26.63 8.08
C ALA A 354 -3.66 25.17 8.39
N ASP A 355 -4.50 24.55 7.56
CA ASP A 355 -4.94 23.15 7.68
C ASP A 355 -4.04 22.19 6.89
N GLY A 356 -2.92 22.69 6.33
CA GLY A 356 -1.99 21.89 5.54
C GLY A 356 -2.51 21.52 4.14
N GLN A 357 -3.47 22.27 3.60
CA GLN A 357 -4.06 22.01 2.31
C GLN A 357 -3.58 23.01 1.26
N CYS A 358 -3.88 22.76 0.00
CA CYS A 358 -3.60 23.62 -1.13
C CYS A 358 -4.88 23.83 -1.94
N GLU A 359 -5.09 25.05 -2.45
CA GLU A 359 -6.26 25.37 -3.26
C GLU A 359 -6.38 24.44 -4.47
N GLY A 360 -7.57 23.87 -4.66
CA GLY A 360 -7.91 23.01 -5.79
C GLY A 360 -7.42 21.56 -5.70
N ALA A 361 -6.80 21.16 -4.60
CA ALA A 361 -6.34 19.79 -4.37
C ALA A 361 -6.58 19.32 -2.93
N VAL A 362 -6.61 18.02 -2.73
CA VAL A 362 -6.49 17.40 -1.41
C VAL A 362 -5.02 17.03 -1.20
N VAL A 363 -4.41 17.56 -0.14
CA VAL A 363 -3.03 17.25 0.22
C VAL A 363 -3.01 16.23 1.35
N TYR A 364 -2.52 15.04 1.06
CA TYR A 364 -2.29 14.00 2.06
C TYR A 364 -0.86 14.09 2.59
N HIS A 365 -0.73 14.33 3.88
CA HIS A 365 0.56 14.42 4.55
C HIS A 365 1.09 13.02 4.88
N ALA A 366 2.35 12.78 4.57
CA ALA A 366 3.10 11.60 4.95
C ALA A 366 4.24 12.00 5.91
N GLY A 367 5.46 12.17 5.42
CA GLY A 367 6.59 12.58 6.22
C GLY A 367 6.58 14.08 6.52
N THR A 368 5.66 14.53 7.36
CA THR A 368 5.56 15.93 7.79
C THR A 368 5.44 16.05 9.30
N LYS A 369 5.90 17.18 9.84
CA LYS A 369 5.65 17.61 11.22
C LYS A 369 5.27 19.09 11.23
N GLN A 370 4.57 19.51 12.27
CA GLN A 370 4.24 20.91 12.52
C GLN A 370 5.09 21.43 13.67
N SER A 371 5.68 22.62 13.50
CA SER A 371 6.42 23.34 14.52
C SER A 371 6.25 24.82 14.31
N ASP A 372 5.92 25.55 15.38
CA ASP A 372 5.75 27.01 15.38
C ASP A 372 4.79 27.52 14.28
N GLY A 373 3.69 26.77 14.03
CA GLY A 373 2.70 27.10 13.02
C GLY A 373 3.15 26.83 11.57
N LYS A 374 4.30 26.18 11.37
CA LYS A 374 4.85 25.82 10.06
C LYS A 374 4.83 24.32 9.84
N TYR A 375 4.60 23.91 8.60
CA TYR A 375 4.79 22.52 8.17
C TYR A 375 6.24 22.30 7.73
N LEU A 376 6.87 21.25 8.24
CA LEU A 376 8.25 20.89 7.93
C LEU A 376 8.30 19.46 7.36
N THR A 377 9.25 19.22 6.45
CA THR A 377 9.55 17.86 5.98
C THR A 377 10.10 17.01 7.14
N ALA A 378 9.63 15.75 7.23
CA ALA A 378 10.01 14.80 8.28
C ALA A 378 10.21 13.37 7.78
N GLY A 379 10.19 13.15 6.47
CA GLY A 379 10.34 11.82 5.86
C GLY A 379 10.76 11.88 4.41
N GLY A 380 10.87 10.73 3.77
CA GLY A 380 11.24 10.59 2.36
C GLY A 380 10.11 11.04 1.43
N ARG A 381 8.94 10.39 1.50
CA ARG A 381 7.71 10.88 0.88
C ARG A 381 7.09 11.88 1.85
N VAL A 382 6.85 13.08 1.40
CA VAL A 382 6.44 14.21 2.24
C VAL A 382 4.94 14.47 2.11
N LEU A 383 4.46 14.68 0.87
CA LEU A 383 3.07 14.98 0.57
C LEU A 383 2.58 14.16 -0.63
N GLY A 384 1.30 13.81 -0.63
CA GLY A 384 0.57 13.33 -1.81
C GLY A 384 -0.46 14.39 -2.23
N VAL A 385 -0.27 14.98 -3.40
CA VAL A 385 -1.18 15.99 -3.95
C VAL A 385 -2.17 15.32 -4.87
N THR A 386 -3.43 15.26 -4.45
CA THR A 386 -4.48 14.50 -5.13
C THR A 386 -5.57 15.40 -5.68
N CYS A 387 -5.93 15.17 -6.93
CA CYS A 387 -7.09 15.78 -7.58
C CYS A 387 -7.99 14.72 -8.21
N THR A 388 -9.27 15.04 -8.33
CA THR A 388 -10.24 14.26 -9.09
C THR A 388 -10.71 15.06 -10.31
N GLY A 389 -11.10 14.36 -11.38
CA GLY A 389 -11.63 14.97 -12.59
C GLY A 389 -12.59 14.03 -13.30
N ASP A 390 -13.41 14.56 -14.23
CA ASP A 390 -14.32 13.73 -15.00
C ASP A 390 -13.56 12.80 -15.98
N THR A 391 -12.31 13.13 -16.27
CA THR A 391 -11.37 12.27 -17.01
C THR A 391 -10.03 12.21 -16.29
N LEU A 392 -9.21 11.24 -16.63
CA LEU A 392 -7.85 11.10 -16.07
C LEU A 392 -6.97 12.29 -16.44
N GLU A 393 -7.09 12.80 -17.68
CA GLU A 393 -6.37 13.99 -18.14
C GLU A 393 -6.64 15.19 -17.23
N LEU A 394 -7.93 15.46 -16.95
CA LEU A 394 -8.34 16.58 -16.09
C LEU A 394 -7.86 16.42 -14.66
N ALA A 395 -7.89 15.19 -14.12
CA ALA A 395 -7.36 14.91 -12.79
C ALA A 395 -5.84 15.17 -12.70
N LEU A 396 -5.09 14.73 -13.73
CA LEU A 396 -3.64 14.94 -13.82
C LEU A 396 -3.28 16.42 -13.99
N GLU A 397 -3.96 17.13 -14.89
CA GLU A 397 -3.75 18.57 -15.09
C GLU A 397 -3.97 19.36 -13.80
N ALA A 398 -5.06 19.06 -13.09
CA ALA A 398 -5.36 19.69 -11.81
C ALA A 398 -4.30 19.37 -10.75
N ALA A 399 -3.86 18.10 -10.62
CA ALA A 399 -2.84 17.68 -9.67
C ALA A 399 -1.50 18.40 -9.93
N TYR A 400 -1.02 18.40 -11.17
CA TYR A 400 0.23 19.09 -11.54
C TYR A 400 0.14 20.62 -11.44
N LYS A 401 -1.05 21.20 -11.64
CA LYS A 401 -1.27 22.63 -11.38
C LYS A 401 -1.14 22.93 -9.88
N ALA A 402 -1.72 22.12 -9.02
CA ALA A 402 -1.64 22.28 -7.56
C ALA A 402 -0.21 22.07 -7.04
N VAL A 403 0.52 21.08 -7.57
CA VAL A 403 1.92 20.81 -7.22
C VAL A 403 2.81 22.06 -7.39
N LYS A 404 2.57 22.87 -8.43
CA LYS A 404 3.37 24.09 -8.68
C LYS A 404 3.24 25.17 -7.60
N ASN A 405 2.19 25.10 -6.78
CA ASN A 405 1.97 26.04 -5.68
C ASN A 405 2.71 25.63 -4.40
N ILE A 406 3.22 24.39 -4.32
CA ILE A 406 3.88 23.83 -3.16
C ILE A 406 5.38 23.77 -3.42
N SER A 407 6.19 24.12 -2.41
CA SER A 407 7.65 24.02 -2.51
C SER A 407 8.32 23.79 -1.17
N PHE A 408 9.43 23.09 -1.19
CA PHE A 408 10.39 22.97 -0.09
C PHE A 408 11.79 22.69 -0.66
N THR A 409 12.83 22.91 0.11
CA THR A 409 14.21 22.71 -0.31
C THR A 409 14.43 21.28 -0.79
N ASP A 410 15.06 21.13 -1.95
CA ASP A 410 15.36 19.85 -2.62
C ASP A 410 14.12 18.97 -2.90
N MET A 411 12.96 19.60 -3.12
CA MET A 411 11.74 18.89 -3.50
C MET A 411 11.94 18.10 -4.79
N HIS A 412 11.56 16.83 -4.74
CA HIS A 412 11.58 15.91 -5.90
C HIS A 412 10.19 15.32 -6.15
N TYR A 413 9.75 15.28 -7.39
CA TYR A 413 8.55 14.57 -7.83
C TYR A 413 8.67 14.17 -9.31
N ARG A 414 7.90 13.19 -9.74
CA ARG A 414 7.84 12.76 -11.14
C ARG A 414 6.90 13.65 -11.95
N HIS A 415 7.28 13.91 -13.21
CA HIS A 415 6.52 14.73 -14.16
C HIS A 415 5.68 13.89 -15.13
N ASP A 416 5.76 12.57 -15.04
CA ASP A 416 5.17 11.62 -15.98
C ASP A 416 4.14 10.67 -15.35
N ILE A 417 3.64 10.97 -14.14
CA ILE A 417 2.60 10.18 -13.49
C ILE A 417 1.37 10.09 -14.41
N GLY A 418 0.89 8.87 -14.65
CA GLY A 418 -0.26 8.59 -15.50
C GLY A 418 -0.01 8.68 -17.01
N LYS A 419 1.18 9.09 -17.47
CA LYS A 419 1.46 9.27 -18.90
C LYS A 419 1.20 7.99 -19.72
N LYS A 420 1.59 6.82 -19.21
CA LYS A 420 1.32 5.54 -19.88
C LYS A 420 -0.17 5.20 -19.97
N ALA A 421 -0.94 5.64 -18.99
CA ALA A 421 -2.38 5.41 -18.94
C ALA A 421 -3.20 6.28 -19.90
N LEU A 422 -2.67 7.45 -20.31
CA LEU A 422 -3.33 8.35 -21.26
C LEU A 422 -3.34 7.82 -22.70
N SER A 423 -2.47 6.89 -23.03
CA SER A 423 -2.39 6.28 -24.35
C SER A 423 -2.16 4.78 -24.19
N PRO A 424 -3.15 4.03 -23.69
CA PRO A 424 -2.98 2.61 -23.44
C PRO A 424 -2.78 1.88 -24.78
N GLU A 425 -1.59 1.28 -24.93
CA GLU A 425 -1.35 0.35 -26.03
C GLU A 425 -2.18 -0.92 -25.78
N LYS A 426 -2.79 -1.47 -26.85
CA LYS A 426 -3.49 -2.75 -26.76
C LYS A 426 -2.43 -3.86 -26.66
N PHE A 427 -2.47 -4.64 -25.59
CA PHE A 427 -1.68 -5.86 -25.42
C PHE A 427 -2.22 -7.03 -26.23
#